data_b9783068279ddaaa78183a0359d55822
#
_entry.id   b9783068279ddaaa78183a0359d55822
#
_cell.length_a   1.000
_cell.length_b   1.000
_cell.length_c   1.000
_cell.angle_alpha   90.00
_cell.angle_beta   90.00
_cell.angle_gamma   90.00
#
_symmetry.space_group_name_H-M   'P 1'
#
loop_
_entity.id
_entity.type
_entity.pdbx_description
1 polymer ?
#
loop_
_entity_poly.entity_id
_entity_poly.type
_entity_poly.pdbx_seq_one_letter_code
_entity_poly.pdbx_strand_id
1 'polypeptide(L)'
;DGIRDCLLSRGLGDVYKRQSLSNLDEIKFVAKKIKGSLNNSNKIVIVVSAMGNTTDELVKLGESFLKNNNEIDNLRDFDQLLSTGEIISASLMSMSLREISVNAISLTGQKAGIFTDDLHGSARISSIDKKVILNELTERDVVIVAGFQGVSEYGEVTTLGRGGSDTTAVAIASALNAKRCEIYTDVKGIFTADPRLVNDSKLISNISYDEMLEMASLGAKMHPRSIEIASINKIEMIIKHTKYESEGTRMSNDEVKMEKRNAVTGIPTSIGVSKVTINNIDDKPGIASSIFLPLSKMGISVDVIVQTAGNDGKTNLSFTLEDKNLDVCVNELIKNNIAKKENINTQSGLGKVSIVGTGIQNQPGYASRMFETLSEKNINIEMITTSEIRITCIINSDDLSLAAQSLHNEFI
;
A
#
# COMPACT_ATOMS: atom_id res chain seq x y z
N ASP A 1 4.35 29.42 -13.52
CA ASP A 1 4.20 29.87 -12.27
C ASP A 1 3.44 28.82 -11.46
N GLY A 2 3.83 28.43 -10.42
CA GLY A 2 3.93 27.27 -9.62
C GLY A 2 2.65 26.76 -8.95
N ILE A 3 2.16 25.61 -9.39
CA ILE A 3 1.45 24.69 -8.53
C ILE A 3 2.53 24.05 -7.66
N ARG A 4 2.54 24.35 -6.37
CA ARG A 4 3.67 23.96 -5.54
C ARG A 4 3.48 22.70 -4.75
N ASP A 5 2.30 22.35 -4.29
CA ASP A 5 2.18 21.18 -3.40
C ASP A 5 0.83 20.48 -3.55
N CYS A 6 0.85 19.17 -3.66
CA CYS A 6 -0.33 18.34 -3.50
C CYS A 6 -0.31 17.77 -2.09
N LEU A 7 -1.25 18.21 -1.25
CA LEU A 7 -1.34 17.80 0.15
C LEU A 7 -2.39 16.69 0.30
N LEU A 8 -2.01 15.63 0.97
CA LEU A 8 -2.86 14.48 1.24
C LEU A 8 -3.08 14.27 2.71
N SER A 9 -4.32 13.94 3.07
CA SER A 9 -4.60 13.34 4.35
C SER A 9 -5.18 11.95 4.14
N ARG A 10 -4.62 10.96 4.82
CA ARG A 10 -4.96 9.56 4.72
C ARG A 10 -5.90 9.13 5.84
N GLY A 11 -6.97 8.46 5.51
CA GLY A 11 -7.68 7.53 6.36
C GLY A 11 -7.74 6.19 5.68
N LEU A 12 -7.32 5.16 6.33
CA LEU A 12 -7.70 3.77 6.21
C LEU A 12 -6.60 2.72 6.12
N GLY A 13 -6.87 1.71 6.85
CA GLY A 13 -6.81 0.31 6.75
C GLY A 13 -5.71 -0.40 7.51
N ASP A 14 -5.98 -0.81 8.62
CA ASP A 14 -5.91 -1.99 9.45
C ASP A 14 -5.80 -1.70 10.95
N VAL A 15 -6.53 -2.45 11.70
CA VAL A 15 -6.74 -2.71 13.13
C VAL A 15 -6.11 -1.80 14.22
N TYR A 16 -5.18 -0.89 13.90
CA TYR A 16 -4.57 0.09 14.82
C TYR A 16 -4.47 1.49 14.22
N LYS A 17 -5.54 1.95 13.57
CA LYS A 17 -5.54 3.24 12.90
C LYS A 17 -6.06 4.36 13.76
N ARG A 18 -5.17 5.34 13.98
CA ARG A 18 -5.58 6.72 14.22
C ARG A 18 -5.55 7.46 12.91
N GLN A 19 -6.71 7.91 12.48
CA GLN A 19 -6.92 8.53 11.18
C GLN A 19 -6.59 10.01 11.23
N SER A 20 -6.08 10.54 10.14
CA SER A 20 -5.69 11.95 10.01
C SER A 20 -6.86 12.92 9.97
N LEU A 21 -8.08 12.44 9.66
CA LEU A 21 -9.35 13.19 9.69
C LEU A 21 -10.41 12.33 10.41
N SER A 22 -10.28 12.13 11.72
CA SER A 22 -11.23 11.27 12.44
C SER A 22 -12.49 12.01 12.86
N ASN A 23 -12.45 13.34 12.95
CA ASN A 23 -13.53 14.18 13.44
C ASN A 23 -13.41 15.64 12.93
N LEU A 24 -14.42 16.46 13.25
CA LEU A 24 -14.50 17.87 12.82
C LEU A 24 -13.35 18.72 13.35
N ASP A 25 -12.84 18.45 14.55
CA ASP A 25 -11.73 19.23 15.13
C ASP A 25 -10.42 18.98 14.37
N GLU A 26 -10.20 17.76 13.91
CA GLU A 26 -9.07 17.44 13.04
C GLU A 26 -9.17 18.10 11.68
N ILE A 27 -10.37 18.15 11.09
CA ILE A 27 -10.61 18.90 9.83
C ILE A 27 -10.26 20.38 10.04
N LYS A 28 -10.72 21.00 11.13
CA LYS A 28 -10.40 22.40 11.45
C LYS A 28 -8.90 22.62 11.70
N PHE A 29 -8.25 21.66 12.36
CA PHE A 29 -6.80 21.70 12.59
C PHE A 29 -6.03 21.66 11.24
N VAL A 30 -6.39 20.72 10.38
CA VAL A 30 -5.76 20.59 9.05
C VAL A 30 -6.05 21.83 8.19
N ALA A 31 -7.26 22.36 8.22
CA ALA A 31 -7.60 23.60 7.51
C ALA A 31 -6.72 24.78 7.93
N LYS A 32 -6.45 24.95 9.25
CA LYS A 32 -5.53 25.97 9.76
C LYS A 32 -4.10 25.76 9.27
N LYS A 33 -3.62 24.49 9.23
CA LYS A 33 -2.30 24.14 8.72
C LYS A 33 -2.17 24.47 7.23
N ILE A 34 -3.19 24.14 6.43
CA ILE A 34 -3.27 24.50 5.00
C ILE A 34 -3.20 26.02 4.82
N LYS A 35 -3.99 26.78 5.60
CA LYS A 35 -3.93 28.24 5.57
C LYS A 35 -2.54 28.79 5.86
N GLY A 36 -1.83 28.20 6.82
CA GLY A 36 -0.45 28.55 7.14
C GLY A 36 0.57 28.25 6.02
N SER A 37 0.25 27.29 5.17
CA SER A 37 1.10 26.92 4.01
C SER A 37 0.80 27.76 2.75
N LEU A 38 -0.32 28.50 2.74
CA LEU A 38 -0.65 29.40 1.64
C LEU A 38 0.20 30.68 1.75
N ASN A 39 0.80 31.04 0.64
CA ASN A 39 1.40 32.36 0.46
C ASN A 39 0.85 32.97 -0.83
N ASN A 40 1.10 34.26 -1.06
CA ASN A 40 0.50 35.03 -2.16
C ASN A 40 0.74 34.46 -3.59
N SER A 41 1.54 33.43 -3.73
CA SER A 41 1.91 32.83 -5.03
C SER A 41 1.64 31.34 -5.15
N ASN A 42 1.19 30.66 -4.08
CA ASN A 42 0.99 29.22 -4.10
C ASN A 42 -0.48 28.85 -4.19
N LYS A 43 -0.78 27.94 -5.10
CA LYS A 43 -2.07 27.26 -5.20
C LYS A 43 -1.90 25.82 -4.70
N ILE A 44 -2.90 25.31 -3.99
CA ILE A 44 -2.81 23.99 -3.33
C ILE A 44 -3.95 23.10 -3.84
N VAL A 45 -3.59 21.86 -4.21
CA VAL A 45 -4.56 20.79 -4.44
C VAL A 45 -4.47 19.82 -3.28
N ILE A 46 -5.61 19.46 -2.70
CA ILE A 46 -5.71 18.54 -1.57
C ILE A 46 -6.54 17.35 -2.01
N VAL A 47 -6.06 16.15 -1.74
CA VAL A 47 -6.84 14.93 -1.86
C VAL A 47 -7.16 14.42 -0.46
N VAL A 48 -8.44 14.16 -0.20
CA VAL A 48 -8.91 13.69 1.11
C VAL A 48 -9.45 12.27 1.02
N SER A 49 -9.24 11.52 2.10
CA SER A 49 -9.88 10.23 2.34
C SER A 49 -11.13 10.38 3.19
N ALA A 50 -11.94 9.35 3.28
CA ALA A 50 -13.09 9.31 4.17
C ALA A 50 -12.69 9.52 5.64
N MET A 51 -13.58 10.11 6.42
CA MET A 51 -13.36 10.37 7.84
C MET A 51 -13.46 9.10 8.67
N GLY A 52 -12.61 8.99 9.65
CA GLY A 52 -12.76 8.01 10.70
C GLY A 52 -12.88 6.59 10.16
N ASN A 53 -13.88 5.85 10.62
CA ASN A 53 -14.21 4.49 10.20
C ASN A 53 -15.29 4.48 9.10
N THR A 54 -15.61 5.63 8.49
CA THR A 54 -16.73 5.76 7.55
C THR A 54 -16.67 4.72 6.43
N THR A 55 -15.50 4.47 5.83
CA THR A 55 -15.41 3.46 4.77
C THR A 55 -15.68 2.05 5.30
N ASP A 56 -15.17 1.69 6.50
CA ASP A 56 -15.42 0.38 7.10
C ASP A 56 -16.91 0.20 7.46
N GLU A 57 -17.59 1.27 7.88
CA GLU A 57 -19.02 1.29 8.15
C GLU A 57 -19.83 1.12 6.86
N LEU A 58 -19.46 1.85 5.80
CA LEU A 58 -20.08 1.73 4.48
C LEU A 58 -19.87 0.34 3.88
N VAL A 59 -18.67 -0.24 4.02
CA VAL A 59 -18.37 -1.61 3.61
C VAL A 59 -19.31 -2.59 4.32
N LYS A 60 -19.43 -2.51 5.66
CA LYS A 60 -20.31 -3.39 6.44
C LYS A 60 -21.78 -3.26 6.02
N LEU A 61 -22.22 -2.04 5.72
CA LEU A 61 -23.59 -1.81 5.23
C LEU A 61 -23.80 -2.49 3.87
N GLY A 62 -22.92 -2.29 2.93
CA GLY A 62 -23.03 -2.82 1.58
C GLY A 62 -22.86 -4.35 1.51
N GLU A 63 -21.87 -4.90 2.23
CA GLU A 63 -21.63 -6.36 2.28
C GLU A 63 -22.84 -7.17 2.76
N SER A 64 -23.74 -6.56 3.54
CA SER A 64 -24.98 -7.22 3.97
C SER A 64 -25.90 -7.60 2.79
N PHE A 65 -25.78 -6.91 1.67
CA PHE A 65 -26.56 -7.13 0.45
C PHE A 65 -25.79 -7.94 -0.60
N LEU A 66 -24.45 -7.98 -0.53
CA LEU A 66 -23.60 -8.68 -1.52
C LEU A 66 -23.50 -10.21 -1.27
N LYS A 67 -24.02 -10.71 -0.17
CA LYS A 67 -23.82 -12.11 0.31
C LYS A 67 -24.19 -13.22 -0.67
N ASN A 68 -24.94 -12.94 -1.74
CA ASN A 68 -25.40 -13.97 -2.68
C ASN A 68 -25.18 -13.67 -4.18
N ASN A 69 -24.75 -12.49 -4.58
CA ASN A 69 -24.61 -12.14 -6.00
C ASN A 69 -23.45 -11.16 -6.21
N ASN A 70 -22.38 -11.63 -6.86
CA ASN A 70 -21.35 -10.77 -7.46
C ASN A 70 -21.82 -10.23 -8.83
N GLU A 71 -23.07 -9.78 -8.93
CA GLU A 71 -23.56 -9.13 -10.13
C GLU A 71 -22.88 -7.76 -10.28
N ILE A 72 -22.54 -7.38 -11.50
CA ILE A 72 -21.85 -6.14 -11.83
C ILE A 72 -22.60 -4.91 -11.29
N ASP A 73 -23.93 -4.94 -11.36
CA ASP A 73 -24.77 -3.86 -10.84
C ASP A 73 -24.61 -3.64 -9.32
N ASN A 74 -24.49 -4.72 -8.57
CA ASN A 74 -24.25 -4.64 -7.13
C ASN A 74 -22.88 -4.05 -6.79
N LEU A 75 -21.84 -4.38 -7.58
CA LEU A 75 -20.51 -3.81 -7.40
C LEU A 75 -20.47 -2.33 -7.78
N ARG A 76 -21.21 -1.92 -8.82
CA ARG A 76 -21.38 -0.53 -9.22
C ARG A 76 -22.02 0.30 -8.09
N ASP A 77 -23.14 -0.18 -7.55
CA ASP A 77 -23.83 0.52 -6.47
C ASP A 77 -23.00 0.53 -5.18
N PHE A 78 -22.18 -0.49 -4.97
CA PHE A 78 -21.24 -0.55 -3.85
C PHE A 78 -20.14 0.51 -3.99
N ASP A 79 -19.56 0.69 -5.19
CA ASP A 79 -18.60 1.77 -5.46
C ASP A 79 -19.23 3.15 -5.25
N GLN A 80 -20.45 3.35 -5.69
CA GLN A 80 -21.18 4.58 -5.46
C GLN A 80 -21.37 4.85 -3.96
N LEU A 81 -21.77 3.83 -3.18
CA LEU A 81 -21.92 3.93 -1.73
C LEU A 81 -20.58 4.30 -1.07
N LEU A 82 -19.51 3.57 -1.37
CA LEU A 82 -18.20 3.81 -0.77
C LEU A 82 -17.66 5.20 -1.07
N SER A 83 -17.85 5.69 -2.29
CA SER A 83 -17.36 7.02 -2.73
C SER A 83 -17.90 8.18 -1.91
N THR A 84 -19.07 8.01 -1.25
CA THR A 84 -19.69 9.06 -0.43
C THR A 84 -18.84 9.48 0.76
N GLY A 85 -18.01 8.59 1.31
CA GLY A 85 -17.15 8.89 2.44
C GLY A 85 -16.17 10.03 2.16
N GLU A 86 -15.50 9.98 1.03
CA GLU A 86 -14.55 11.02 0.60
C GLU A 86 -15.25 12.29 0.17
N ILE A 87 -16.46 12.19 -0.40
CA ILE A 87 -17.29 13.36 -0.76
C ILE A 87 -17.66 14.15 0.50
N ILE A 88 -18.05 13.47 1.59
CA ILE A 88 -18.33 14.11 2.88
C ILE A 88 -17.07 14.84 3.37
N SER A 89 -15.92 14.18 3.40
CA SER A 89 -14.65 14.76 3.86
C SER A 89 -14.24 15.98 3.03
N ALA A 90 -14.34 15.90 1.70
CA ALA A 90 -13.99 16.99 0.79
C ALA A 90 -14.89 18.20 1.00
N SER A 91 -16.19 17.98 1.18
CA SER A 91 -17.16 19.04 1.42
C SER A 91 -16.91 19.74 2.75
N LEU A 92 -16.70 18.98 3.83
CA LEU A 92 -16.42 19.53 5.17
C LEU A 92 -15.09 20.29 5.19
N MET A 93 -14.04 19.79 4.54
CA MET A 93 -12.76 20.48 4.42
C MET A 93 -12.89 21.80 3.68
N SER A 94 -13.64 21.83 2.58
CA SER A 94 -13.92 23.05 1.82
C SER A 94 -14.70 24.09 2.65
N MET A 95 -15.70 23.65 3.40
CA MET A 95 -16.46 24.51 4.32
C MET A 95 -15.57 25.08 5.43
N SER A 96 -14.72 24.24 6.04
CA SER A 96 -13.80 24.64 7.10
C SER A 96 -12.75 25.65 6.62
N LEU A 97 -12.23 25.49 5.40
CA LEU A 97 -11.32 26.46 4.80
C LEU A 97 -12.00 27.82 4.55
N ARG A 98 -13.23 27.82 4.05
CA ARG A 98 -14.00 29.05 3.84
C ARG A 98 -14.35 29.74 5.15
N GLU A 99 -14.64 29.01 6.23
CA GLU A 99 -14.86 29.56 7.58
C GLU A 99 -13.67 30.41 8.04
N ILE A 100 -12.46 30.04 7.67
CA ILE A 100 -11.23 30.79 8.01
C ILE A 100 -10.74 31.69 6.85
N SER A 101 -11.64 32.07 5.93
CA SER A 101 -11.38 33.01 4.83
C SER A 101 -10.34 32.52 3.81
N VAL A 102 -10.32 31.24 3.52
CA VAL A 102 -9.57 30.65 2.40
C VAL A 102 -10.54 30.36 1.26
N ASN A 103 -10.24 30.85 0.06
CA ASN A 103 -11.07 30.61 -1.12
C ASN A 103 -10.86 29.18 -1.64
N ALA A 104 -11.79 28.27 -1.29
CA ALA A 104 -11.67 26.84 -1.54
C ALA A 104 -12.92 26.24 -2.18
N ILE A 105 -12.72 25.18 -2.98
CA ILE A 105 -13.79 24.38 -3.61
C ILE A 105 -13.51 22.89 -3.44
N SER A 106 -14.58 22.08 -3.30
CA SER A 106 -14.51 20.62 -3.30
C SER A 106 -15.01 20.05 -4.62
N LEU A 107 -14.30 19.02 -5.13
CA LEU A 107 -14.64 18.29 -6.34
C LEU A 107 -14.73 16.78 -6.01
N THR A 108 -15.72 16.11 -6.60
CA THR A 108 -15.73 14.63 -6.66
C THR A 108 -14.66 14.15 -7.65
N GLY A 109 -14.30 12.87 -7.63
CA GLY A 109 -13.36 12.31 -8.61
C GLY A 109 -13.79 12.58 -10.05
N GLN A 110 -15.08 12.37 -10.35
CA GLN A 110 -15.66 12.69 -11.67
C GLN A 110 -15.51 14.17 -12.03
N LYS A 111 -15.87 15.08 -11.13
CA LYS A 111 -15.72 16.52 -11.37
C LYS A 111 -14.28 16.99 -11.47
N ALA A 112 -13.36 16.28 -10.84
CA ALA A 112 -11.93 16.54 -10.95
C ALA A 112 -11.31 15.97 -12.25
N GLY A 113 -12.12 15.32 -13.10
CA GLY A 113 -11.70 14.76 -14.37
C GLY A 113 -10.87 13.46 -14.24
N ILE A 114 -11.11 12.67 -13.19
CA ILE A 114 -10.41 11.39 -12.98
C ILE A 114 -11.17 10.28 -13.70
N PHE A 115 -10.61 9.79 -14.80
CA PHE A 115 -11.17 8.68 -15.58
C PHE A 115 -10.48 7.36 -15.20
N THR A 116 -11.27 6.30 -15.18
CA THR A 116 -10.82 4.93 -14.83
C THR A 116 -11.28 3.91 -15.86
N ASP A 117 -10.78 2.68 -15.73
CA ASP A 117 -11.45 1.51 -16.30
C ASP A 117 -12.76 1.21 -15.52
N ASP A 118 -13.50 0.19 -15.96
CA ASP A 118 -14.80 -0.24 -15.43
C ASP A 118 -14.71 -1.38 -14.40
N LEU A 119 -13.51 -1.63 -13.84
CA LEU A 119 -13.29 -2.66 -12.83
C LEU A 119 -13.73 -2.15 -11.44
N HIS A 120 -15.03 -2.29 -11.16
CA HIS A 120 -15.60 -1.91 -9.86
C HIS A 120 -14.85 -2.52 -8.68
N GLY A 121 -14.66 -1.73 -7.60
CA GLY A 121 -13.94 -2.09 -6.38
C GLY A 121 -12.42 -2.05 -6.47
N SER A 122 -11.84 -2.02 -7.67
CA SER A 122 -10.38 -2.02 -7.89
C SER A 122 -9.95 -1.33 -9.19
N ALA A 123 -10.71 -0.32 -9.60
CA ALA A 123 -10.48 0.42 -10.83
C ALA A 123 -9.08 1.04 -10.94
N ARG A 124 -8.60 1.20 -12.15
CA ARG A 124 -7.32 1.85 -12.46
C ARG A 124 -7.56 3.19 -13.13
N ILE A 125 -6.83 4.21 -12.69
CA ILE A 125 -6.86 5.52 -13.35
C ILE A 125 -6.28 5.36 -14.75
N SER A 126 -7.09 5.64 -15.76
CA SER A 126 -6.70 5.62 -17.17
C SER A 126 -6.17 6.97 -17.62
N SER A 127 -6.79 8.06 -17.15
CA SER A 127 -6.37 9.43 -17.47
C SER A 127 -6.93 10.44 -16.47
N ILE A 128 -6.36 11.65 -16.46
CA ILE A 128 -6.88 12.79 -15.70
C ILE A 128 -6.96 14.01 -16.62
N ASP A 129 -8.18 14.58 -16.76
CA ASP A 129 -8.33 15.88 -17.41
C ASP A 129 -8.00 17.01 -16.42
N LYS A 130 -6.73 17.37 -16.40
CA LYS A 130 -6.21 18.42 -15.52
C LYS A 130 -6.82 19.81 -15.74
N LYS A 131 -7.47 20.06 -16.89
CA LYS A 131 -8.04 21.38 -17.21
C LYS A 131 -9.06 21.83 -16.18
N VAL A 132 -9.85 20.90 -15.64
CA VAL A 132 -10.87 21.22 -14.64
C VAL A 132 -10.20 21.77 -13.37
N ILE A 133 -9.21 21.05 -12.84
CA ILE A 133 -8.48 21.48 -11.62
C ILE A 133 -7.75 22.81 -11.88
N LEU A 134 -7.09 22.95 -13.03
CA LEU A 134 -6.39 24.18 -13.39
C LEU A 134 -7.32 25.37 -13.51
N ASN A 135 -8.50 25.21 -14.11
CA ASN A 135 -9.49 26.27 -14.22
C ASN A 135 -9.99 26.72 -12.84
N GLU A 136 -10.30 25.77 -11.94
CA GLU A 136 -10.68 26.13 -10.57
C GLU A 136 -9.55 26.86 -9.83
N LEU A 137 -8.30 26.49 -10.03
CA LEU A 137 -7.15 27.16 -9.42
C LEU A 137 -6.91 28.57 -9.97
N THR A 138 -7.52 28.99 -11.07
CA THR A 138 -7.45 30.39 -11.52
C THR A 138 -8.17 31.32 -10.55
N GLU A 139 -9.30 30.87 -10.00
CA GLU A 139 -10.18 31.64 -9.14
C GLU A 139 -10.07 31.28 -7.65
N ARG A 140 -9.53 30.09 -7.34
CA ARG A 140 -9.45 29.54 -5.99
C ARG A 140 -8.02 29.43 -5.51
N ASP A 141 -7.83 29.48 -4.20
CA ASP A 141 -6.53 29.23 -3.55
C ASP A 141 -6.32 27.75 -3.32
N VAL A 142 -7.41 27.02 -3.05
CA VAL A 142 -7.37 25.60 -2.71
C VAL A 142 -8.46 24.84 -3.46
N VAL A 143 -8.07 23.74 -4.12
CA VAL A 143 -8.99 22.74 -4.68
C VAL A 143 -8.90 21.47 -3.88
N ILE A 144 -10.02 21.00 -3.34
CA ILE A 144 -10.12 19.75 -2.58
C ILE A 144 -10.74 18.69 -3.47
N VAL A 145 -10.09 17.56 -3.64
CA VAL A 145 -10.58 16.44 -4.43
C VAL A 145 -10.91 15.27 -3.51
N ALA A 146 -12.10 14.70 -3.67
CA ALA A 146 -12.44 13.43 -3.05
C ALA A 146 -11.57 12.33 -3.66
N GLY A 147 -10.70 11.73 -2.85
CA GLY A 147 -9.82 10.65 -3.29
C GLY A 147 -10.55 9.32 -3.49
N PHE A 148 -9.81 8.25 -3.78
CA PHE A 148 -10.32 6.87 -3.84
C PHE A 148 -11.28 6.59 -5.01
N GLN A 149 -11.76 7.56 -5.74
CA GLN A 149 -12.82 7.44 -6.74
C GLN A 149 -12.47 8.08 -8.07
N GLY A 150 -13.10 7.59 -9.13
CA GLY A 150 -13.10 8.17 -10.47
C GLY A 150 -14.42 7.86 -11.19
N VAL A 151 -14.40 7.96 -12.49
CA VAL A 151 -15.54 7.69 -13.37
C VAL A 151 -15.10 6.83 -14.55
N SER A 152 -15.85 5.78 -14.86
CA SER A 152 -15.64 4.96 -16.05
C SER A 152 -16.05 5.70 -17.33
N GLU A 153 -15.73 5.16 -18.49
CA GLU A 153 -16.17 5.68 -19.78
C GLU A 153 -17.71 5.70 -19.94
N TYR A 154 -18.40 4.87 -19.19
CA TYR A 154 -19.88 4.82 -19.16
C TYR A 154 -20.51 5.85 -18.22
N GLY A 155 -19.68 6.68 -17.54
CA GLY A 155 -20.16 7.69 -16.59
C GLY A 155 -20.47 7.15 -15.20
N GLU A 156 -20.13 5.88 -14.91
CA GLU A 156 -20.36 5.23 -13.63
C GLU A 156 -19.23 5.52 -12.65
N VAL A 157 -19.58 5.74 -11.38
CA VAL A 157 -18.60 5.93 -10.32
C VAL A 157 -17.85 4.62 -10.08
N THR A 158 -16.54 4.71 -9.96
CA THR A 158 -15.66 3.57 -9.67
C THR A 158 -14.79 3.88 -8.46
N THR A 159 -14.40 2.85 -7.71
CA THR A 159 -13.44 2.99 -6.62
C THR A 159 -12.11 2.29 -6.93
N LEU A 160 -11.02 2.88 -6.43
CA LEU A 160 -9.65 2.44 -6.76
C LEU A 160 -9.15 1.31 -5.85
N GLY A 161 -9.95 0.88 -4.90
CA GLY A 161 -9.55 -0.11 -3.91
C GLY A 161 -8.58 0.44 -2.86
N ARG A 162 -7.90 -0.44 -2.13
CA ARG A 162 -7.00 -0.06 -1.02
C ARG A 162 -5.92 0.92 -1.47
N GLY A 163 -5.63 1.92 -0.65
CA GLY A 163 -4.66 2.97 -0.96
C GLY A 163 -5.08 3.90 -2.09
N GLY A 164 -6.37 3.89 -2.48
CA GLY A 164 -6.89 4.66 -3.61
C GLY A 164 -6.71 6.16 -3.47
N SER A 165 -6.82 6.73 -2.26
CA SER A 165 -6.59 8.17 -2.05
C SER A 165 -5.13 8.57 -2.25
N ASP A 166 -4.15 7.75 -1.81
CA ASP A 166 -2.74 7.97 -2.09
C ASP A 166 -2.49 7.91 -3.60
N THR A 167 -3.10 6.91 -4.26
CA THR A 167 -3.03 6.74 -5.72
C THR A 167 -3.61 7.96 -6.46
N THR A 168 -4.79 8.44 -6.03
CA THR A 168 -5.43 9.64 -6.58
C THR A 168 -4.51 10.86 -6.51
N ALA A 169 -3.88 11.06 -5.38
CA ALA A 169 -3.04 12.24 -5.19
C ALA A 169 -1.77 12.24 -6.00
N VAL A 170 -1.07 11.11 -6.03
CA VAL A 170 0.12 10.99 -6.86
C VAL A 170 -0.23 11.12 -8.34
N ALA A 171 -1.38 10.55 -8.77
CA ALA A 171 -1.85 10.70 -10.15
C ALA A 171 -2.20 12.15 -10.49
N ILE A 172 -2.86 12.88 -9.59
CA ILE A 172 -3.13 14.32 -9.77
C ILE A 172 -1.82 15.12 -9.78
N ALA A 173 -0.89 14.84 -8.85
CA ALA A 173 0.42 15.50 -8.82
C ALA A 173 1.17 15.31 -10.14
N SER A 174 1.13 14.10 -10.68
CA SER A 174 1.71 13.78 -11.99
C SER A 174 1.02 14.55 -13.13
N ALA A 175 -0.32 14.52 -13.20
CA ALA A 175 -1.07 15.21 -14.25
C ALA A 175 -0.84 16.72 -14.24
N LEU A 176 -0.68 17.32 -13.06
CA LEU A 176 -0.44 18.75 -12.88
C LEU A 176 1.04 19.13 -13.01
N ASN A 177 1.96 18.18 -13.17
CA ASN A 177 3.41 18.39 -13.09
C ASN A 177 3.81 19.11 -11.78
N ALA A 178 3.22 18.71 -10.65
CA ALA A 178 3.54 19.27 -9.35
C ALA A 178 5.02 18.96 -8.99
N LYS A 179 5.67 19.86 -8.24
CA LYS A 179 7.04 19.64 -7.79
C LYS A 179 7.16 18.43 -6.89
N ARG A 180 6.16 18.23 -6.03
CA ARG A 180 6.13 17.14 -5.05
C ARG A 180 4.71 16.80 -4.66
N CYS A 181 4.55 15.61 -4.11
CA CYS A 181 3.33 15.13 -3.48
C CYS A 181 3.61 14.84 -2.00
N GLU A 182 2.95 15.56 -1.10
CA GLU A 182 3.10 15.34 0.34
C GLU A 182 1.97 14.44 0.84
N ILE A 183 2.33 13.33 1.48
CA ILE A 183 1.38 12.38 2.09
C ILE A 183 1.38 12.55 3.59
N TYR A 184 0.24 12.98 4.12
CA TYR A 184 0.04 13.14 5.55
C TYR A 184 -0.64 11.92 6.14
N THR A 185 -0.02 11.31 7.15
CA THR A 185 -0.45 10.07 7.78
C THR A 185 -0.34 10.15 9.30
N ASP A 186 -0.68 9.08 9.98
CA ASP A 186 -0.57 8.92 11.44
C ASP A 186 0.85 8.55 11.93
N VAL A 187 1.82 8.39 11.01
CA VAL A 187 3.22 8.12 11.32
C VAL A 187 4.12 9.28 10.89
N LYS A 188 5.26 9.46 11.56
CA LYS A 188 6.21 10.56 11.26
C LYS A 188 6.91 10.43 9.92
N GLY A 189 6.82 9.26 9.28
CA GLY A 189 7.47 8.88 8.03
C GLY A 189 7.73 7.38 8.03
N ILE A 190 8.66 6.92 7.21
CA ILE A 190 9.08 5.52 7.11
C ILE A 190 10.23 5.28 8.06
N PHE A 191 10.14 4.21 8.85
CA PHE A 191 11.15 3.83 9.82
C PHE A 191 11.98 2.64 9.31
N THR A 192 13.18 2.50 9.83
CA THR A 192 14.09 1.37 9.52
C THR A 192 13.51 0.01 9.93
N ALA A 193 12.60 -0.02 10.89
CA ALA A 193 11.78 -1.16 11.27
C ALA A 193 10.48 -0.65 11.93
N ASP A 194 9.53 -1.54 12.20
CA ASP A 194 8.31 -1.15 12.93
C ASP A 194 8.67 -0.72 14.37
N PRO A 195 8.40 0.54 14.76
CA PRO A 195 8.72 1.05 16.11
C PRO A 195 8.03 0.29 17.25
N ARG A 196 6.98 -0.48 16.94
CA ARG A 196 6.27 -1.33 17.92
C ARG A 196 7.01 -2.63 18.22
N LEU A 197 7.86 -3.07 17.28
CA LEU A 197 8.66 -4.30 17.39
C LEU A 197 10.12 -4.02 17.72
N VAL A 198 10.65 -2.88 17.25
CA VAL A 198 12.07 -2.50 17.39
C VAL A 198 12.15 -1.12 18.02
N ASN A 199 12.59 -1.05 19.27
CA ASN A 199 12.63 0.18 20.05
C ASN A 199 13.60 1.24 19.48
N ASP A 200 14.71 0.80 18.89
CA ASP A 200 15.76 1.66 18.35
C ASP A 200 15.57 1.98 16.87
N SER A 201 14.35 1.74 16.33
CA SER A 201 14.04 2.05 14.95
C SER A 201 14.20 3.56 14.68
N LYS A 202 14.84 3.89 13.54
CA LYS A 202 15.16 5.26 13.15
C LYS A 202 14.27 5.71 12.00
N LEU A 203 13.92 6.99 11.96
CA LEU A 203 13.24 7.59 10.83
C LEU A 203 14.20 7.65 9.63
N ILE A 204 13.76 7.12 8.50
CA ILE A 204 14.49 7.20 7.23
C ILE A 204 14.22 8.58 6.61
N SER A 205 15.24 9.40 6.49
CA SER A 205 15.10 10.73 5.88
C SER A 205 14.91 10.67 4.37
N ASN A 206 15.61 9.76 3.69
CA ASN A 206 15.52 9.59 2.24
C ASN A 206 15.48 8.11 1.88
N ILE A 207 14.60 7.75 0.95
CA ILE A 207 14.44 6.38 0.44
C ILE A 207 14.22 6.41 -1.07
N SER A 208 14.75 5.42 -1.80
CA SER A 208 14.46 5.26 -3.22
C SER A 208 13.07 4.63 -3.44
N TYR A 209 12.51 4.79 -4.65
CA TYR A 209 11.23 4.15 -4.98
C TYR A 209 11.31 2.63 -4.90
N ASP A 210 12.41 2.02 -5.35
CA ASP A 210 12.59 0.58 -5.36
C ASP A 210 12.63 0.00 -3.94
N GLU A 211 13.42 0.63 -3.04
CA GLU A 211 13.44 0.24 -1.62
C GLU A 211 12.06 0.41 -0.97
N MET A 212 11.36 1.52 -1.29
CA MET A 212 10.04 1.76 -0.74
C MET A 212 8.99 0.77 -1.25
N LEU A 213 9.05 0.35 -2.53
CA LEU A 213 8.19 -0.70 -3.08
C LEU A 213 8.38 -2.03 -2.36
N GLU A 214 9.64 -2.44 -2.14
CA GLU A 214 9.94 -3.64 -1.37
C GLU A 214 9.44 -3.54 0.08
N MET A 215 9.67 -2.41 0.75
CA MET A 215 9.18 -2.21 2.12
C MET A 215 7.65 -2.16 2.19
N ALA A 216 6.99 -1.54 1.21
CA ALA A 216 5.53 -1.44 1.15
C ALA A 216 4.87 -2.80 0.91
N SER A 217 5.48 -3.66 0.09
CA SER A 217 5.01 -5.03 -0.14
C SER A 217 5.05 -5.90 1.13
N LEU A 218 5.85 -5.49 2.12
CA LEU A 218 6.05 -6.17 3.41
C LEU A 218 5.40 -5.44 4.59
N GLY A 219 4.47 -4.51 4.32
CA GLY A 219 3.63 -3.88 5.35
C GLY A 219 4.03 -2.47 5.76
N ALA A 220 5.02 -1.83 5.14
CA ALA A 220 5.28 -0.42 5.36
C ALA A 220 4.08 0.44 4.89
N LYS A 221 3.84 1.57 5.57
CA LYS A 221 2.60 2.36 5.45
C LYS A 221 2.49 3.19 4.16
N MET A 222 2.63 2.53 3.01
CA MET A 222 2.35 3.11 1.69
C MET A 222 1.75 2.04 0.78
N HIS A 223 0.88 2.46 -0.12
CA HIS A 223 0.35 1.49 -1.09
C HIS A 223 1.27 1.39 -2.32
N PRO A 224 1.68 0.19 -2.77
CA PRO A 224 2.60 0.02 -3.89
C PRO A 224 2.19 0.79 -5.15
N ARG A 225 0.90 0.81 -5.52
CA ARG A 225 0.40 1.54 -6.71
C ARG A 225 0.74 3.03 -6.69
N SER A 226 0.67 3.69 -5.53
CA SER A 226 1.03 5.11 -5.44
C SER A 226 2.53 5.33 -5.66
N ILE A 227 3.36 4.40 -5.16
CA ILE A 227 4.81 4.44 -5.33
C ILE A 227 5.18 4.18 -6.80
N GLU A 228 4.54 3.20 -7.45
CA GLU A 228 4.74 2.91 -8.88
C GLU A 228 4.44 4.13 -9.76
N ILE A 229 3.28 4.79 -9.54
CA ILE A 229 2.92 5.99 -10.29
C ILE A 229 3.94 7.11 -10.05
N ALA A 230 4.39 7.30 -8.80
CA ALA A 230 5.39 8.30 -8.47
C ALA A 230 6.73 8.01 -9.14
N SER A 231 7.16 6.75 -9.13
CA SER A 231 8.41 6.30 -9.77
C SER A 231 8.40 6.53 -11.28
N ILE A 232 7.35 6.08 -11.97
CA ILE A 232 7.19 6.22 -13.43
C ILE A 232 7.19 7.70 -13.84
N ASN A 233 6.52 8.55 -13.06
CA ASN A 233 6.35 9.97 -13.38
C ASN A 233 7.42 10.87 -12.69
N LYS A 234 8.35 10.28 -11.95
CA LYS A 234 9.43 10.99 -11.22
C LYS A 234 8.90 12.09 -10.28
N ILE A 235 7.78 11.84 -9.62
CA ILE A 235 7.18 12.76 -8.66
C ILE A 235 7.83 12.57 -7.31
N GLU A 236 8.54 13.57 -6.80
CA GLU A 236 9.04 13.55 -5.43
C GLU A 236 7.88 13.38 -4.45
N MET A 237 8.00 12.42 -3.54
CA MET A 237 7.02 12.22 -2.48
C MET A 237 7.64 12.52 -1.11
N ILE A 238 6.84 13.10 -0.21
CA ILE A 238 7.26 13.31 1.17
C ILE A 238 6.16 12.76 2.10
N ILE A 239 6.54 11.81 2.95
CA ILE A 239 5.62 11.19 3.92
C ILE A 239 5.82 11.89 5.25
N LYS A 240 4.75 12.50 5.80
CA LYS A 240 4.79 13.30 7.03
C LYS A 240 3.68 12.93 7.99
N HIS A 241 3.86 13.27 9.25
CA HIS A 241 2.80 13.17 10.24
C HIS A 241 1.82 14.34 10.12
N THR A 242 0.51 14.07 10.21
CA THR A 242 -0.53 15.11 10.11
C THR A 242 -0.42 16.16 11.21
N LYS A 243 -0.19 15.75 12.46
CA LYS A 243 -0.23 16.63 13.65
C LYS A 243 1.14 17.17 14.07
N TYR A 244 2.19 16.39 13.89
CA TYR A 244 3.53 16.80 14.35
C TYR A 244 4.34 17.36 13.19
N GLU A 245 5.04 18.45 13.46
CA GLU A 245 6.03 18.96 12.52
C GLU A 245 7.22 18.01 12.48
N SER A 246 7.54 17.52 11.28
CA SER A 246 8.69 16.69 11.00
C SER A 246 9.10 16.89 9.54
N GLU A 247 10.36 16.71 9.24
CA GLU A 247 10.83 16.68 7.85
C GLU A 247 10.23 15.49 7.09
N GLY A 248 9.88 14.42 7.81
CA GLY A 248 9.30 13.21 7.24
C GLY A 248 10.32 12.35 6.50
N THR A 249 9.81 11.49 5.63
CA THR A 249 10.61 10.67 4.71
C THR A 249 10.43 11.18 3.29
N ARG A 250 11.52 11.58 2.67
CA ARG A 250 11.55 11.97 1.25
C ARG A 250 11.80 10.74 0.38
N MET A 251 10.98 10.58 -0.63
CA MET A 251 11.12 9.53 -1.63
C MET A 251 11.38 10.15 -3.00
N SER A 252 12.51 9.85 -3.61
CA SER A 252 12.91 10.36 -4.91
C SER A 252 13.93 9.43 -5.58
N ASN A 253 14.09 9.59 -6.90
CA ASN A 253 15.19 8.95 -7.64
C ASN A 253 16.47 9.79 -7.67
N ASP A 254 16.53 10.92 -6.95
CA ASP A 254 17.74 11.67 -6.86
C ASP A 254 18.85 10.78 -6.31
N GLU A 255 19.96 10.67 -7.03
CA GLU A 255 21.16 9.93 -6.60
C GLU A 255 21.60 10.47 -5.24
N VAL A 256 21.17 9.80 -4.19
CA VAL A 256 21.75 10.01 -2.86
C VAL A 256 23.20 9.59 -3.01
N LYS A 257 24.14 10.52 -2.80
CA LYS A 257 25.57 10.29 -2.90
C LYS A 257 25.94 8.99 -2.21
N MET A 258 26.23 7.98 -3.01
CA MET A 258 26.26 6.55 -2.65
C MET A 258 27.31 6.18 -1.58
N GLU A 259 28.32 7.00 -1.33
CA GLU A 259 29.49 6.63 -0.51
C GLU A 259 29.29 6.62 1.02
N LYS A 260 28.10 6.96 1.53
CA LYS A 260 27.84 7.02 2.99
C LYS A 260 26.57 6.29 3.45
N ARG A 261 25.92 5.51 2.59
CA ARG A 261 24.70 4.80 2.94
C ARG A 261 24.97 3.42 3.51
N ASN A 262 24.31 3.04 4.60
CA ASN A 262 24.27 1.63 5.01
C ASN A 262 23.68 0.81 3.86
N ALA A 263 24.24 -0.38 3.65
CA ALA A 263 23.77 -1.26 2.56
C ALA A 263 22.31 -1.72 2.76
N VAL A 264 21.86 -1.80 4.02
CA VAL A 264 20.50 -2.12 4.42
C VAL A 264 19.81 -0.83 4.85
N THR A 265 18.65 -0.56 4.27
CA THR A 265 17.83 0.63 4.53
C THR A 265 16.76 0.34 5.59
N GLY A 266 16.24 -0.90 5.65
CA GLY A 266 15.21 -1.24 6.60
C GLY A 266 14.99 -2.74 6.79
N ILE A 267 14.29 -3.04 7.90
CA ILE A 267 13.92 -4.40 8.33
C ILE A 267 12.37 -4.47 8.39
N PRO A 268 11.67 -4.53 7.27
CA PRO A 268 10.22 -4.67 7.27
C PRO A 268 9.80 -6.07 7.70
N THR A 269 8.63 -6.14 8.35
CA THR A 269 8.01 -7.37 8.81
C THR A 269 6.55 -7.45 8.40
N SER A 270 6.05 -8.66 8.21
CA SER A 270 4.63 -8.91 7.92
C SER A 270 4.17 -10.18 8.67
N ILE A 271 2.96 -10.15 9.19
CA ILE A 271 2.29 -11.27 9.89
C ILE A 271 1.14 -11.81 9.06
N GLY A 272 0.55 -12.91 9.49
CA GLY A 272 -0.64 -13.47 8.86
C GLY A 272 -0.35 -14.22 7.57
N VAL A 273 0.73 -14.98 7.55
CA VAL A 273 1.22 -15.76 6.41
C VAL A 273 1.03 -17.25 6.68
N SER A 274 0.43 -17.94 5.72
CA SER A 274 0.36 -19.40 5.68
C SER A 274 1.18 -19.97 4.54
N LYS A 275 1.78 -21.13 4.77
CA LYS A 275 2.51 -21.93 3.80
C LYS A 275 1.65 -23.13 3.40
N VAL A 276 1.52 -23.36 2.10
CA VAL A 276 0.89 -24.56 1.53
C VAL A 276 1.97 -25.31 0.75
N THR A 277 2.11 -26.58 1.03
CA THR A 277 3.00 -27.49 0.29
C THR A 277 2.19 -28.61 -0.32
N ILE A 278 2.25 -28.74 -1.63
CA ILE A 278 1.64 -29.83 -2.37
C ILE A 278 2.76 -30.80 -2.73
N ASN A 279 2.68 -32.01 -2.18
CA ASN A 279 3.68 -33.03 -2.38
C ASN A 279 3.30 -34.00 -3.50
N ASN A 280 4.31 -34.55 -4.13
CA ASN A 280 4.19 -35.67 -5.05
C ASN A 280 3.25 -35.42 -6.25
N ILE A 281 3.30 -34.19 -6.80
CA ILE A 281 2.57 -33.80 -8.01
C ILE A 281 3.38 -34.17 -9.26
N ASP A 282 2.70 -34.45 -10.38
CA ASP A 282 3.36 -34.77 -11.64
C ASP A 282 4.21 -33.59 -12.13
N ASP A 283 5.48 -33.83 -12.38
CA ASP A 283 6.37 -32.79 -12.94
C ASP A 283 6.20 -32.76 -14.47
N LYS A 284 5.28 -31.92 -14.90
CA LYS A 284 4.95 -31.72 -16.31
C LYS A 284 4.67 -30.26 -16.63
N PRO A 285 4.94 -29.82 -17.87
CA PRO A 285 4.59 -28.46 -18.30
C PRO A 285 3.12 -28.14 -18.03
N GLY A 286 2.86 -26.96 -17.41
CA GLY A 286 1.51 -26.48 -17.12
C GLY A 286 1.02 -26.81 -15.69
N ILE A 287 1.73 -27.59 -14.89
CA ILE A 287 1.28 -27.95 -13.54
C ILE A 287 1.11 -26.71 -12.66
N ALA A 288 2.07 -25.79 -12.66
CA ALA A 288 1.99 -24.56 -11.89
C ALA A 288 0.78 -23.71 -12.33
N SER A 289 0.53 -23.59 -13.65
CA SER A 289 -0.65 -22.90 -14.17
C SER A 289 -1.95 -23.54 -13.69
N SER A 290 -2.05 -24.87 -13.67
CA SER A 290 -3.25 -25.56 -13.19
C SER A 290 -3.52 -25.35 -11.71
N ILE A 291 -2.48 -25.09 -10.89
CA ILE A 291 -2.59 -24.79 -9.46
C ILE A 291 -3.02 -23.34 -9.26
N PHE A 292 -2.38 -22.38 -9.90
CA PHE A 292 -2.56 -20.97 -9.58
C PHE A 292 -3.69 -20.27 -10.34
N LEU A 293 -4.11 -20.79 -11.52
CA LEU A 293 -5.20 -20.18 -12.30
C LEU A 293 -6.55 -20.19 -11.55
N PRO A 294 -6.97 -21.29 -10.90
CA PRO A 294 -8.19 -21.28 -10.08
C PRO A 294 -8.11 -20.28 -8.91
N LEU A 295 -6.96 -20.20 -8.21
CA LEU A 295 -6.76 -19.28 -7.10
C LEU A 295 -6.83 -17.82 -7.56
N SER A 296 -6.21 -17.51 -8.69
CA SER A 296 -6.27 -16.18 -9.31
C SER A 296 -7.70 -15.76 -9.66
N LYS A 297 -8.52 -16.66 -10.19
CA LYS A 297 -9.95 -16.40 -10.49
C LYS A 297 -10.77 -16.08 -9.23
N MET A 298 -10.33 -16.55 -8.08
CA MET A 298 -10.96 -16.27 -6.79
C MET A 298 -10.36 -15.01 -6.12
N GLY A 299 -9.44 -14.31 -6.77
CA GLY A 299 -8.76 -13.15 -6.19
C GLY A 299 -7.75 -13.50 -5.09
N ILE A 300 -7.34 -14.77 -4.98
CA ILE A 300 -6.33 -15.21 -4.01
C ILE A 300 -4.94 -14.93 -4.59
N SER A 301 -4.24 -13.99 -3.97
CA SER A 301 -2.83 -13.71 -4.29
C SER A 301 -1.93 -14.72 -3.58
N VAL A 302 -0.98 -15.26 -4.31
CA VAL A 302 0.12 -16.07 -3.78
C VAL A 302 1.42 -15.29 -3.86
N ASP A 303 2.33 -15.56 -2.92
CA ASP A 303 3.62 -14.86 -2.88
C ASP A 303 4.74 -15.88 -3.11
N VAL A 304 5.64 -16.08 -2.17
CA VAL A 304 6.80 -16.97 -2.35
C VAL A 304 6.40 -18.33 -2.93
N ILE A 305 6.87 -18.63 -4.13
CA ILE A 305 6.61 -19.92 -4.80
C ILE A 305 7.95 -20.64 -4.95
N VAL A 306 8.01 -21.88 -4.45
CA VAL A 306 9.20 -22.74 -4.53
C VAL A 306 8.78 -24.09 -5.09
N GLN A 307 9.34 -24.46 -6.22
CA GLN A 307 9.20 -25.79 -6.80
C GLN A 307 10.54 -26.52 -6.67
N THR A 308 10.51 -27.71 -6.11
CA THR A 308 11.72 -28.55 -5.95
C THR A 308 11.65 -29.69 -6.95
N ALA A 309 12.72 -29.87 -7.74
CA ALA A 309 12.83 -31.03 -8.59
C ALA A 309 12.75 -32.31 -7.72
N GLY A 310 11.88 -33.20 -8.09
CA GLY A 310 11.71 -34.49 -7.42
C GLY A 310 12.34 -35.63 -8.22
N ASN A 311 12.24 -36.84 -7.70
CA ASN A 311 12.62 -38.05 -8.40
C ASN A 311 11.39 -38.63 -9.14
N ASP A 312 11.64 -39.46 -10.17
CA ASP A 312 10.61 -40.24 -10.86
C ASP A 312 9.44 -39.41 -11.50
N GLY A 313 9.77 -38.23 -12.01
CA GLY A 313 8.76 -37.38 -12.66
C GLY A 313 7.74 -36.75 -11.70
N LYS A 314 8.08 -36.66 -10.43
CA LYS A 314 7.29 -35.98 -9.39
C LYS A 314 8.02 -34.75 -8.88
N THR A 315 7.25 -33.78 -8.38
CA THR A 315 7.79 -32.56 -7.77
C THR A 315 6.97 -32.19 -6.52
N ASN A 316 7.55 -31.35 -5.67
CA ASN A 316 6.83 -30.68 -4.60
C ASN A 316 6.79 -29.19 -4.93
N LEU A 317 5.62 -28.57 -4.67
CA LEU A 317 5.43 -27.16 -4.85
C LEU A 317 4.94 -26.55 -3.55
N SER A 318 5.68 -25.58 -3.04
CA SER A 318 5.34 -24.82 -1.85
C SER A 318 5.08 -23.36 -2.23
N PHE A 319 4.09 -22.76 -1.61
CA PHE A 319 3.81 -21.32 -1.78
C PHE A 319 3.23 -20.73 -0.50
N THR A 320 3.25 -19.41 -0.41
CA THR A 320 2.66 -18.68 0.70
C THR A 320 1.49 -17.83 0.24
N LEU A 321 0.55 -17.60 1.17
CA LEU A 321 -0.62 -16.77 1.00
C LEU A 321 -1.04 -16.16 2.36
N GLU A 322 -1.99 -15.25 2.36
CA GLU A 322 -2.56 -14.70 3.59
C GLU A 322 -3.37 -15.77 4.35
N ASP A 323 -3.26 -15.82 5.67
CA ASP A 323 -3.92 -16.81 6.54
C ASP A 323 -5.43 -16.93 6.27
N LYS A 324 -6.11 -15.79 6.03
CA LYS A 324 -7.56 -15.76 5.75
C LYS A 324 -7.99 -16.56 4.51
N ASN A 325 -7.06 -16.81 3.59
CA ASN A 325 -7.31 -17.49 2.33
C ASN A 325 -6.93 -18.97 2.37
N LEU A 326 -6.36 -19.47 3.49
CA LEU A 326 -5.84 -20.83 3.59
C LEU A 326 -6.90 -21.90 3.32
N ASP A 327 -8.00 -21.85 4.05
CA ASP A 327 -9.05 -22.87 3.93
C ASP A 327 -9.71 -22.85 2.55
N VAL A 328 -9.93 -21.65 2.00
CA VAL A 328 -10.51 -21.48 0.67
C VAL A 328 -9.56 -22.05 -0.40
N CYS A 329 -8.26 -21.77 -0.28
CA CYS A 329 -7.23 -22.29 -1.17
C CYS A 329 -7.19 -23.83 -1.15
N VAL A 330 -7.11 -24.44 0.03
CA VAL A 330 -7.07 -25.90 0.19
C VAL A 330 -8.31 -26.56 -0.40
N ASN A 331 -9.49 -26.01 -0.13
CA ASN A 331 -10.75 -26.53 -0.66
C ASN A 331 -10.80 -26.45 -2.20
N GLU A 332 -10.31 -25.36 -2.79
CA GLU A 332 -10.29 -25.19 -4.24
C GLU A 332 -9.30 -26.15 -4.92
N LEU A 333 -8.15 -26.40 -4.31
CA LEU A 333 -7.17 -27.37 -4.82
C LEU A 333 -7.76 -28.80 -4.83
N ILE A 334 -8.50 -29.18 -3.79
CA ILE A 334 -9.15 -30.49 -3.68
C ILE A 334 -10.31 -30.60 -4.69
N LYS A 335 -11.17 -29.58 -4.77
CA LYS A 335 -12.35 -29.53 -5.63
C LYS A 335 -11.99 -29.67 -7.12
N ASN A 336 -10.90 -29.06 -7.54
CA ASN A 336 -10.41 -29.14 -8.93
C ASN A 336 -9.54 -30.40 -9.19
N ASN A 337 -9.47 -31.34 -8.25
CA ASN A 337 -8.63 -32.55 -8.37
C ASN A 337 -7.15 -32.26 -8.68
N ILE A 338 -6.63 -31.10 -8.22
CA ILE A 338 -5.24 -30.71 -8.41
C ILE A 338 -4.36 -31.51 -7.47
N ALA A 339 -4.79 -31.69 -6.24
CA ALA A 339 -4.11 -32.50 -5.24
C ALA A 339 -5.11 -33.20 -4.33
N LYS A 340 -4.75 -34.40 -3.87
CA LYS A 340 -5.47 -35.08 -2.80
C LYS A 340 -5.17 -34.43 -1.45
N LYS A 341 -6.11 -34.46 -0.52
CA LYS A 341 -5.94 -33.87 0.80
C LYS A 341 -4.69 -34.38 1.52
N GLU A 342 -4.38 -35.68 1.37
CA GLU A 342 -3.20 -36.34 1.96
C GLU A 342 -1.86 -35.81 1.43
N ASN A 343 -1.86 -35.18 0.24
CA ASN A 343 -0.67 -34.58 -0.37
C ASN A 343 -0.52 -33.08 -0.08
N ILE A 344 -1.47 -32.48 0.63
CA ILE A 344 -1.43 -31.06 0.96
C ILE A 344 -1.03 -30.91 2.44
N ASN A 345 0.12 -30.29 2.68
CA ASN A 345 0.56 -29.88 4.00
C ASN A 345 0.39 -28.38 4.14
N THR A 346 -0.17 -27.93 5.26
CA THR A 346 -0.37 -26.52 5.56
C THR A 346 0.29 -26.14 6.87
N GLN A 347 0.80 -24.92 6.93
CA GLN A 347 1.37 -24.33 8.14
C GLN A 347 0.92 -22.86 8.21
N SER A 348 0.19 -22.51 9.27
CA SER A 348 -0.24 -21.13 9.57
C SER A 348 0.58 -20.53 10.71
N GLY A 349 0.30 -19.27 11.06
CA GLY A 349 1.02 -18.59 12.13
C GLY A 349 2.46 -18.25 11.77
N LEU A 350 2.70 -17.98 10.50
CA LEU A 350 4.00 -17.55 10.00
C LEU A 350 4.05 -16.04 9.81
N GLY A 351 5.29 -15.52 9.80
CA GLY A 351 5.58 -14.13 9.47
C GLY A 351 6.78 -14.02 8.54
N LYS A 352 6.90 -12.89 7.89
CA LYS A 352 8.05 -12.52 7.06
C LYS A 352 8.91 -11.52 7.79
N VAL A 353 10.19 -11.71 7.83
CA VAL A 353 11.18 -10.70 8.20
C VAL A 353 12.15 -10.54 7.04
N SER A 354 12.48 -9.30 6.70
CA SER A 354 13.31 -9.02 5.53
C SER A 354 14.37 -7.99 5.85
N ILE A 355 15.50 -8.07 5.16
CA ILE A 355 16.43 -6.96 5.01
C ILE A 355 16.25 -6.37 3.63
N VAL A 356 16.11 -5.04 3.54
CA VAL A 356 15.89 -4.31 2.30
C VAL A 356 16.92 -3.19 2.17
N GLY A 357 17.53 -3.07 1.00
CA GLY A 357 18.44 -1.96 0.69
C GLY A 357 19.20 -2.19 -0.62
N THR A 358 19.36 -1.12 -1.38
CA THR A 358 20.09 -1.15 -2.67
C THR A 358 21.56 -1.53 -2.53
N GLY A 359 22.14 -1.38 -1.33
CA GLY A 359 23.51 -1.80 -1.07
C GLY A 359 23.71 -3.31 -0.90
N ILE A 360 22.62 -4.11 -0.83
CA ILE A 360 22.70 -5.58 -0.79
C ILE A 360 23.11 -6.15 -2.15
N GLN A 361 22.71 -5.46 -3.22
CA GLN A 361 22.95 -5.87 -4.60
C GLN A 361 24.45 -6.01 -4.86
N ASN A 362 24.82 -7.15 -5.44
CA ASN A 362 26.22 -7.45 -5.80
C ASN A 362 27.24 -7.52 -4.65
N GLN A 363 26.78 -7.55 -3.39
CA GLN A 363 27.66 -7.71 -2.24
C GLN A 363 27.43 -9.07 -1.57
N PRO A 364 28.43 -9.96 -1.53
CA PRO A 364 28.30 -11.25 -0.85
C PRO A 364 28.25 -11.07 0.68
N GLY A 365 27.60 -12.00 1.36
CA GLY A 365 27.63 -12.11 2.81
C GLY A 365 26.39 -11.64 3.54
N TYR A 366 25.51 -10.81 2.96
CA TYR A 366 24.29 -10.35 3.66
C TYR A 366 23.34 -11.50 4.02
N ALA A 367 23.14 -12.46 3.11
CA ALA A 367 22.35 -13.65 3.39
C ALA A 367 22.93 -14.47 4.53
N SER A 368 24.23 -14.73 4.49
CA SER A 368 24.92 -15.51 5.54
C SER A 368 24.81 -14.84 6.91
N ARG A 369 25.04 -13.53 7.00
CA ARG A 369 24.90 -12.77 8.24
C ARG A 369 23.46 -12.79 8.76
N MET A 370 22.47 -12.64 7.87
CA MET A 370 21.06 -12.73 8.24
C MET A 370 20.72 -14.09 8.84
N PHE A 371 21.18 -15.17 8.20
CA PHE A 371 20.91 -16.54 8.69
C PHE A 371 21.66 -16.84 9.98
N GLU A 372 22.89 -16.38 10.13
CA GLU A 372 23.67 -16.49 11.35
C GLU A 372 22.99 -15.78 12.52
N THR A 373 22.57 -14.52 12.33
CA THR A 373 21.84 -13.75 13.33
C THR A 373 20.56 -14.45 13.80
N LEU A 374 19.78 -15.02 12.87
CA LEU A 374 18.57 -15.78 13.23
C LEU A 374 18.91 -17.09 13.96
N SER A 375 19.94 -17.80 13.53
CA SER A 375 20.42 -19.05 14.15
C SER A 375 20.90 -18.83 15.58
N GLU A 376 21.65 -17.77 15.85
CA GLU A 376 22.10 -17.40 17.21
C GLU A 376 20.93 -17.16 18.18
N LYS A 377 19.78 -16.81 17.68
CA LYS A 377 18.54 -16.64 18.47
C LYS A 377 17.66 -17.89 18.48
N ASN A 378 18.13 -19.02 17.93
CA ASN A 378 17.36 -20.26 17.78
C ASN A 378 16.07 -20.08 16.97
N ILE A 379 16.05 -19.17 16.01
CA ILE A 379 14.89 -18.91 15.13
C ILE A 379 15.02 -19.79 13.89
N ASN A 380 14.05 -20.69 13.70
CA ASN A 380 14.01 -21.56 12.52
C ASN A 380 13.50 -20.81 11.28
N ILE A 381 14.10 -21.09 10.12
CA ILE A 381 13.70 -20.53 8.84
C ILE A 381 12.89 -21.56 8.06
N GLU A 382 11.64 -21.25 7.75
CA GLU A 382 10.71 -22.11 7.02
C GLU A 382 10.84 -21.99 5.50
N MET A 383 11.12 -20.79 5.01
CA MET A 383 11.37 -20.50 3.59
C MET A 383 12.26 -19.27 3.46
N ILE A 384 12.97 -19.20 2.34
CA ILE A 384 13.81 -18.04 1.98
C ILE A 384 13.41 -17.58 0.58
N THR A 385 13.35 -16.27 0.38
CA THR A 385 13.22 -15.66 -0.94
C THR A 385 14.12 -14.44 -1.05
N THR A 386 14.62 -14.17 -2.24
CA THR A 386 15.51 -13.04 -2.50
C THR A 386 15.06 -12.31 -3.75
N SER A 387 15.23 -10.98 -3.74
CA SER A 387 15.27 -10.13 -4.94
C SER A 387 16.64 -9.46 -5.03
N GLU A 388 16.85 -8.57 -5.98
CA GLU A 388 18.13 -7.85 -6.11
C GLU A 388 18.47 -7.01 -4.87
N ILE A 389 17.46 -6.47 -4.18
CA ILE A 389 17.62 -5.53 -3.06
C ILE A 389 16.93 -6.00 -1.78
N ARG A 390 16.50 -7.27 -1.72
CA ARG A 390 15.79 -7.83 -0.56
C ARG A 390 16.17 -9.27 -0.32
N ILE A 391 16.31 -9.63 0.97
CA ILE A 391 16.37 -11.02 1.44
C ILE A 391 15.27 -11.19 2.48
N THR A 392 14.39 -12.16 2.30
CA THR A 392 13.26 -12.44 3.19
C THR A 392 13.36 -13.85 3.75
N CYS A 393 13.22 -13.98 5.06
CA CYS A 393 13.00 -15.24 5.75
C CYS A 393 11.55 -15.33 6.24
N ILE A 394 10.92 -16.46 6.01
CA ILE A 394 9.63 -16.84 6.59
C ILE A 394 9.94 -17.64 7.84
N ILE A 395 9.41 -17.20 8.97
CA ILE A 395 9.67 -17.75 10.30
C ILE A 395 8.35 -17.89 11.07
N ASN A 396 8.38 -18.48 12.25
CA ASN A 396 7.22 -18.47 13.14
C ASN A 396 6.89 -17.02 13.55
N SER A 397 5.60 -16.66 13.55
CA SER A 397 5.14 -15.29 13.90
C SER A 397 5.51 -14.90 15.33
N ASP A 398 5.61 -15.85 16.25
CA ASP A 398 5.98 -15.60 17.66
C ASP A 398 7.42 -15.10 17.79
N ASP A 399 8.30 -15.50 16.86
CA ASP A 399 9.71 -15.09 16.83
C ASP A 399 9.94 -13.76 16.12
N LEU A 400 8.92 -13.19 15.49
CA LEU A 400 9.07 -12.06 14.55
C LEU A 400 9.67 -10.81 15.21
N SER A 401 9.26 -10.51 16.46
CA SER A 401 9.79 -9.36 17.19
C SER A 401 11.26 -9.53 17.53
N LEU A 402 11.64 -10.71 17.99
CA LEU A 402 13.03 -11.05 18.31
C LEU A 402 13.91 -11.02 17.05
N ALA A 403 13.41 -11.58 15.96
CA ALA A 403 14.09 -11.57 14.67
C ALA A 403 14.32 -10.13 14.17
N ALA A 404 13.26 -9.31 14.17
CA ALA A 404 13.33 -7.93 13.71
C ALA A 404 14.32 -7.09 14.52
N GLN A 405 14.30 -7.21 15.87
CA GLN A 405 15.24 -6.51 16.75
C GLN A 405 16.68 -6.97 16.51
N SER A 406 16.90 -8.27 16.38
CA SER A 406 18.24 -8.83 16.18
C SER A 406 18.83 -8.42 14.83
N LEU A 407 18.05 -8.48 13.75
CA LEU A 407 18.46 -8.05 12.43
C LEU A 407 18.66 -6.53 12.35
N HIS A 408 17.84 -5.76 13.07
CA HIS A 408 18.02 -4.32 13.13
C HIS A 408 19.34 -3.94 13.79
N ASN A 409 19.71 -4.60 14.90
CA ASN A 409 20.97 -4.38 15.59
C ASN A 409 22.19 -4.79 14.74
N GLU A 410 22.04 -5.82 13.87
CA GLU A 410 23.12 -6.32 13.01
C GLU A 410 23.35 -5.41 11.80
N PHE A 411 22.28 -4.81 11.23
CA PHE A 411 22.38 -4.17 9.90
C PHE A 411 22.16 -2.64 9.92
N ILE A 412 21.60 -2.05 10.98
CA ILE A 412 21.22 -0.62 11.07
C ILE A 412 22.02 0.11 12.17
#